data_a372fa79c8ee26b69eeee12759a00d09
#
_entry.id   a372fa79c8ee26b69eeee12759a00d09
#
_cell.length_a   1.000
_cell.length_b   1.000
_cell.length_c   1.000
_cell.angle_alpha   90.00
_cell.angle_beta   90.00
_cell.angle_gamma   90.00
#
_symmetry.space_group_name_H-M   'P 1'
#
loop_
_entity.id
_entity.type
_entity.pdbx_description
1 polymer ?
#
loop_
_entity_poly.entity_id
_entity_poly.type
_entity_poly.pdbx_seq_one_letter_code
_entity_poly.pdbx_strand_id
1 'polypeptide(L)'
;GCAYANSGETARAICLFNTLLGCWNQKGGALFTPSVSAGKLADERFADPKKPEGKLLGSAEYPLALSSMGTNLFAAEQAKEGNVKGMFFYNSNMAAGYSNTAYLADALSNLDLCVVVDVQMSETAMLADYVLPDTSYLERLELPEFIGGKVPCVALRDQVLEKIHPNTKPVDEIFAELAEACGVGGDFRFSVDELADAQLQTVGLSLDTLKQTGTAHFPEKEFAYGTAPKFKTPTEKVQFTSEA
;
A
#
# COMPACT_ATOMS: atom_id res chain seq x y z
N GLY A 1 15.33 -12.85 4.46
CA GLY A 1 13.95 -13.11 4.19
C GLY A 1 13.33 -14.22 5.01
N CYS A 2 12.02 -14.14 5.11
CA CYS A 2 11.21 -15.13 5.82
C CYS A 2 10.20 -15.76 4.85
N ALA A 3 10.66 -16.24 3.68
CA ALA A 3 9.79 -16.81 2.63
C ALA A 3 9.81 -18.35 2.66
N TYR A 4 9.53 -18.97 3.82
CA TYR A 4 9.47 -20.42 4.01
C TYR A 4 8.50 -20.79 5.14
N ALA A 5 8.15 -22.06 5.28
CA ALA A 5 7.03 -22.55 6.08
C ALA A 5 7.03 -22.11 7.56
N ASN A 6 8.20 -22.03 8.21
CA ASN A 6 8.33 -21.61 9.61
C ASN A 6 8.84 -20.16 9.77
N SER A 7 8.60 -19.31 8.77
CA SER A 7 9.09 -17.94 8.76
C SER A 7 8.60 -17.10 9.95
N GLY A 8 7.38 -17.31 10.41
CA GLY A 8 6.82 -16.65 11.60
C GLY A 8 7.64 -16.94 12.86
N GLU A 9 8.00 -18.20 13.09
CA GLU A 9 8.84 -18.59 14.23
C GLU A 9 10.25 -18.03 14.12
N THR A 10 10.83 -18.00 12.92
CA THR A 10 12.13 -17.36 12.70
C THR A 10 12.10 -15.87 13.01
N ALA A 11 11.10 -15.14 12.51
CA ALA A 11 10.92 -13.72 12.81
C ALA A 11 10.75 -13.50 14.32
N ARG A 12 9.95 -14.34 14.97
CA ARG A 12 9.74 -14.29 16.42
C ARG A 12 11.04 -14.55 17.18
N ALA A 13 11.82 -15.56 16.82
CA ALA A 13 13.10 -15.85 17.44
C ALA A 13 14.07 -14.66 17.36
N ILE A 14 14.13 -13.97 16.23
CA ILE A 14 14.94 -12.75 16.07
C ILE A 14 14.44 -11.63 17.00
N CYS A 15 13.12 -11.43 17.09
CA CYS A 15 12.53 -10.45 18.01
C CYS A 15 12.82 -10.79 19.48
N LEU A 16 12.71 -12.06 19.87
CA LEU A 16 13.02 -12.53 21.21
C LEU A 16 14.50 -12.35 21.56
N PHE A 17 15.39 -12.62 20.61
CA PHE A 17 16.83 -12.39 20.80
C PHE A 17 17.13 -10.90 21.05
N ASN A 18 16.55 -10.00 20.26
CA ASN A 18 16.66 -8.55 20.51
C ASN A 18 16.09 -8.15 21.89
N THR A 19 15.02 -8.81 22.34
CA THR A 19 14.42 -8.57 23.65
C THR A 19 15.37 -8.99 24.78
N LEU A 20 15.96 -10.19 24.68
CA LEU A 20 16.91 -10.72 25.68
C LEU A 20 18.16 -9.84 25.81
N LEU A 21 18.63 -9.30 24.69
CA LEU A 21 19.77 -8.39 24.66
C LEU A 21 19.43 -6.95 25.09
N GLY A 22 18.16 -6.63 25.31
CA GLY A 22 17.72 -5.28 25.65
C GLY A 22 17.93 -4.25 24.54
N CYS A 23 17.91 -4.69 23.27
CA CYS A 23 18.25 -3.85 22.12
C CYS A 23 17.14 -2.89 21.69
N TRP A 24 15.94 -2.99 22.26
CA TRP A 24 14.81 -2.16 21.85
C TRP A 24 15.00 -0.69 22.25
N ASN A 25 14.84 0.20 21.29
CA ASN A 25 14.98 1.65 21.46
C ASN A 25 16.36 2.11 21.99
N GLN A 26 17.36 1.24 21.89
CA GLN A 26 18.74 1.59 22.24
C GLN A 26 19.53 2.05 21.02
N LYS A 27 20.56 2.86 21.23
CA LYS A 27 21.47 3.28 20.16
C LYS A 27 22.19 2.06 19.57
N GLY A 28 22.02 1.85 18.26
CA GLY A 28 22.52 0.67 17.56
C GLY A 28 21.57 -0.55 17.59
N GLY A 29 20.44 -0.46 18.28
CA GLY A 29 19.42 -1.52 18.34
C GLY A 29 18.23 -1.28 17.40
N ALA A 30 17.17 -2.08 17.61
CA ALA A 30 15.91 -1.95 16.90
C ALA A 30 15.05 -0.85 17.51
N LEU A 31 14.51 0.04 16.69
CA LEU A 31 13.81 1.24 17.11
C LEU A 31 12.33 1.18 16.76
N PHE A 32 11.46 1.52 17.70
CA PHE A 32 10.07 1.88 17.44
C PHE A 32 9.98 3.38 17.19
N THR A 33 10.30 3.77 15.97
CA THR A 33 10.34 5.18 15.60
C THR A 33 8.92 5.76 15.52
N PRO A 34 8.76 7.06 15.86
CA PRO A 34 7.49 7.74 15.68
C PRO A 34 7.11 7.82 14.21
N SER A 35 5.84 7.99 13.97
CA SER A 35 5.28 8.21 12.63
C SER A 35 4.35 9.42 12.65
N VAL A 36 4.09 9.95 11.48
CA VAL A 36 3.04 10.90 11.19
C VAL A 36 2.15 10.27 10.13
N SER A 37 0.87 10.54 10.18
CA SER A 37 -0.12 10.07 9.21
C SER A 37 -1.19 11.12 9.01
N ALA A 38 -1.83 11.13 7.85
CA ALA A 38 -3.01 11.95 7.64
C ALA A 38 -4.07 11.61 8.68
N GLY A 39 -4.75 12.63 9.18
CA GLY A 39 -5.92 12.50 10.02
C GLY A 39 -7.16 12.12 9.19
N LYS A 40 -8.30 12.02 9.87
CA LYS A 40 -9.59 11.81 9.19
C LYS A 40 -9.92 13.05 8.35
N LEU A 41 -10.24 12.83 7.09
CA LEU A 41 -10.69 13.89 6.19
C LEU A 41 -12.12 14.29 6.54
N ALA A 42 -12.39 15.59 6.60
CA ALA A 42 -13.69 16.13 6.98
C ALA A 42 -14.67 16.22 5.80
N ASP A 43 -14.15 16.36 4.58
CA ASP A 43 -14.94 16.46 3.37
C ASP A 43 -15.43 15.07 2.94
N GLU A 44 -16.75 14.92 2.80
CA GLU A 44 -17.39 13.65 2.41
C GLU A 44 -16.99 13.17 1.01
N ARG A 45 -16.48 14.06 0.14
CA ARG A 45 -15.93 13.67 -1.17
C ARG A 45 -14.74 12.72 -1.05
N PHE A 46 -14.01 12.75 0.06
CA PHE A 46 -12.87 11.90 0.35
C PHE A 46 -13.19 10.78 1.33
N ALA A 47 -14.46 10.45 1.51
CA ALA A 47 -14.87 9.38 2.42
C ALA A 47 -14.29 8.04 1.96
N ASP A 48 -13.82 7.25 2.91
CA ASP A 48 -13.42 5.88 2.62
C ASP A 48 -14.57 5.09 1.99
N PRO A 49 -14.32 4.27 0.98
CA PRO A 49 -15.35 3.42 0.38
C PRO A 49 -15.93 2.47 1.44
N LYS A 50 -17.19 2.14 1.29
CA LYS A 50 -17.84 1.14 2.17
C LYS A 50 -17.06 -0.18 2.07
N LYS A 51 -16.75 -0.75 3.21
CA LYS A 51 -16.13 -2.08 3.23
C LYS A 51 -17.05 -3.10 2.56
N PRO A 52 -16.51 -3.99 1.73
CA PRO A 52 -17.32 -5.05 1.12
C PRO A 52 -17.96 -5.92 2.21
N GLU A 53 -19.18 -6.38 1.95
CA GLU A 53 -19.86 -7.31 2.83
C GLU A 53 -19.19 -8.70 2.73
N GLY A 54 -19.06 -9.40 3.83
CA GLY A 54 -18.52 -10.75 3.89
C GLY A 54 -17.07 -10.83 4.40
N LYS A 55 -16.49 -12.01 4.26
CA LYS A 55 -15.10 -12.27 4.67
C LYS A 55 -14.13 -11.84 3.58
N LEU A 56 -12.97 -11.35 3.98
CA LEU A 56 -11.87 -11.07 3.05
C LEU A 56 -11.41 -12.36 2.38
N LEU A 57 -11.09 -12.28 1.10
CA LEU A 57 -10.62 -13.39 0.29
C LEU A 57 -9.39 -14.06 0.92
N GLY A 58 -9.46 -15.36 1.17
CA GLY A 58 -8.40 -16.15 1.80
C GLY A 58 -8.29 -16.01 3.33
N SER A 59 -9.15 -15.21 3.98
CA SER A 59 -9.06 -15.00 5.45
C SER A 59 -9.46 -16.22 6.30
N ALA A 60 -10.22 -17.15 5.73
CA ALA A 60 -10.59 -18.39 6.41
C ALA A 60 -9.50 -19.47 6.24
N GLU A 61 -8.89 -19.54 5.07
CA GLU A 61 -7.87 -20.51 4.68
C GLU A 61 -6.50 -20.13 5.25
N TYR A 62 -6.24 -18.84 5.37
CA TYR A 62 -4.98 -18.28 5.87
C TYR A 62 -5.21 -17.33 7.05
N PRO A 63 -5.66 -17.84 8.21
CA PRO A 63 -6.06 -17.00 9.35
C PRO A 63 -4.91 -16.19 9.98
N LEU A 64 -3.67 -16.57 9.73
CA LEU A 64 -2.48 -15.84 10.18
C LEU A 64 -2.01 -14.76 9.18
N ALA A 65 -2.62 -14.68 8.00
CA ALA A 65 -2.35 -13.59 7.07
C ALA A 65 -2.95 -12.29 7.60
N LEU A 66 -2.08 -11.36 7.99
CA LEU A 66 -2.47 -10.07 8.58
C LEU A 66 -2.94 -9.04 7.54
N SER A 67 -3.17 -9.45 6.30
CA SER A 67 -3.65 -8.55 5.25
C SER A 67 -5.12 -8.20 5.47
N SER A 68 -5.42 -6.93 5.59
CA SER A 68 -6.79 -6.41 5.59
C SER A 68 -7.44 -6.42 4.18
N MET A 69 -6.65 -6.74 3.15
CA MET A 69 -7.03 -6.70 1.74
C MET A 69 -7.21 -8.09 1.11
N GLY A 70 -7.10 -9.15 1.92
CA GLY A 70 -7.12 -10.54 1.45
C GLY A 70 -5.73 -11.06 1.05
N THR A 71 -5.68 -12.25 0.46
CA THR A 71 -4.45 -12.92 0.08
C THR A 71 -4.34 -13.01 -1.44
N ASN A 72 -3.40 -12.31 -2.05
CA ASN A 72 -3.28 -12.21 -3.51
C ASN A 72 -3.07 -13.56 -4.21
N LEU A 73 -2.27 -14.46 -3.63
CA LEU A 73 -2.09 -15.81 -4.17
C LEU A 73 -3.39 -16.62 -4.14
N PHE A 74 -4.17 -16.48 -3.10
CA PHE A 74 -5.48 -17.11 -3.01
C PHE A 74 -6.45 -16.57 -4.07
N ALA A 75 -6.35 -15.29 -4.43
CA ALA A 75 -7.11 -14.72 -5.53
C ALA A 75 -6.79 -15.40 -6.88
N ALA A 76 -5.52 -15.75 -7.11
CA ALA A 76 -5.12 -16.52 -8.29
C ALA A 76 -5.67 -17.97 -8.26
N GLU A 77 -5.66 -18.64 -7.09
CA GLU A 77 -6.30 -19.95 -6.93
C GLU A 77 -7.80 -19.87 -7.25
N GLN A 78 -8.48 -18.85 -6.73
CA GLN A 78 -9.91 -18.64 -6.95
C GLN A 78 -10.24 -18.24 -8.41
N ALA A 79 -9.33 -17.56 -9.11
CA ALA A 79 -9.45 -17.33 -10.55
C ALA A 79 -9.40 -18.65 -11.32
N LYS A 80 -8.47 -19.55 -10.97
CA LYS A 80 -8.35 -20.87 -11.58
C LYS A 80 -9.57 -21.75 -11.34
N GLU A 81 -10.21 -21.64 -10.17
CA GLU A 81 -11.46 -22.31 -9.84
C GLU A 81 -12.71 -21.65 -10.44
N GLY A 82 -12.56 -20.48 -11.07
CA GLY A 82 -13.66 -19.73 -11.69
C GLY A 82 -14.52 -18.92 -10.70
N ASN A 83 -14.09 -18.78 -9.46
CA ASN A 83 -14.79 -17.99 -8.43
C ASN A 83 -14.45 -16.49 -8.53
N VAL A 84 -13.26 -16.14 -9.01
CA VAL A 84 -12.87 -14.77 -9.36
C VAL A 84 -12.93 -14.64 -10.88
N LYS A 85 -13.74 -13.69 -11.36
CA LYS A 85 -14.03 -13.50 -12.78
C LYS A 85 -13.24 -12.38 -13.43
N GLY A 86 -12.85 -11.36 -12.67
CA GLY A 86 -12.09 -10.24 -13.17
C GLY A 86 -11.04 -9.78 -12.20
N MET A 87 -9.89 -9.33 -12.71
CA MET A 87 -8.82 -8.73 -11.91
C MET A 87 -8.33 -7.44 -12.56
N PHE A 88 -8.07 -6.46 -11.70
CA PHE A 88 -7.41 -5.21 -12.04
C PHE A 88 -6.04 -5.18 -11.38
N PHE A 89 -5.00 -4.96 -12.16
CA PHE A 89 -3.63 -4.79 -11.67
C PHE A 89 -3.20 -3.35 -11.89
N TYR A 90 -2.79 -2.69 -10.83
CA TYR A 90 -2.19 -1.37 -10.92
C TYR A 90 -0.78 -1.42 -10.35
N ASN A 91 0.20 -1.01 -11.17
CA ASN A 91 1.61 -0.97 -10.80
C ASN A 91 2.08 -2.26 -10.11
N SER A 92 1.64 -3.41 -10.63
CA SER A 92 1.89 -4.71 -10.03
C SER A 92 2.16 -5.77 -11.09
N ASN A 93 3.34 -6.36 -11.02
CA ASN A 93 3.75 -7.45 -11.89
C ASN A 93 3.70 -8.79 -11.14
N MET A 94 2.48 -9.31 -10.97
CA MET A 94 2.23 -10.55 -10.24
C MET A 94 2.94 -11.74 -10.88
N ALA A 95 2.96 -11.83 -12.22
CA ALA A 95 3.55 -12.93 -12.95
C ALA A 95 5.07 -13.08 -12.75
N ALA A 96 5.78 -11.98 -12.48
CA ALA A 96 7.21 -12.01 -12.14
C ALA A 96 7.47 -11.90 -10.63
N GLY A 97 6.58 -11.24 -9.88
CA GLY A 97 6.78 -10.96 -8.45
C GLY A 97 6.49 -12.14 -7.52
N TYR A 98 5.69 -13.12 -7.96
CA TYR A 98 5.31 -14.27 -7.15
C TYR A 98 5.96 -15.57 -7.67
N SER A 99 5.97 -16.60 -6.82
CA SER A 99 6.47 -17.92 -7.16
C SER A 99 5.54 -18.60 -8.17
N ASN A 100 6.11 -19.45 -9.04
CA ASN A 100 5.38 -20.29 -9.99
C ASN A 100 4.64 -19.50 -11.08
N THR A 101 5.40 -18.78 -11.90
CA THR A 101 4.91 -17.97 -13.03
C THR A 101 3.96 -18.73 -13.96
N ALA A 102 4.23 -20.01 -14.24
CA ALA A 102 3.37 -20.81 -15.11
C ALA A 102 1.98 -21.05 -14.51
N TYR A 103 1.91 -21.28 -13.20
CA TYR A 103 0.64 -21.40 -12.47
C TYR A 103 -0.15 -20.09 -12.49
N LEU A 104 0.54 -18.97 -12.30
CA LEU A 104 -0.10 -17.64 -12.33
C LEU A 104 -0.60 -17.30 -13.73
N ALA A 105 0.17 -17.59 -14.78
CA ALA A 105 -0.27 -17.38 -16.15
C ALA A 105 -1.53 -18.20 -16.48
N ASP A 106 -1.56 -19.47 -16.06
CA ASP A 106 -2.73 -20.34 -16.21
C ASP A 106 -3.93 -19.79 -15.40
N ALA A 107 -3.72 -19.32 -14.18
CA ALA A 107 -4.78 -18.73 -13.36
C ALA A 107 -5.37 -17.45 -13.99
N LEU A 108 -4.52 -16.57 -14.50
CA LEU A 108 -4.95 -15.33 -15.17
C LEU A 108 -5.70 -15.61 -16.48
N SER A 109 -5.33 -16.66 -17.21
CA SER A 109 -6.04 -17.04 -18.45
C SER A 109 -7.46 -17.59 -18.22
N ASN A 110 -7.83 -17.89 -16.98
CA ASN A 110 -9.20 -18.30 -16.60
C ASN A 110 -10.10 -17.13 -16.21
N LEU A 111 -9.58 -15.90 -16.17
CA LEU A 111 -10.38 -14.71 -15.92
C LEU A 111 -11.24 -14.37 -17.14
N ASP A 112 -12.46 -13.88 -16.87
CA ASP A 112 -13.32 -13.30 -17.90
C ASP A 112 -12.83 -11.89 -18.31
N LEU A 113 -12.06 -11.24 -17.42
CA LEU A 113 -11.48 -9.90 -17.64
C LEU A 113 -10.20 -9.71 -16.83
N CYS A 114 -9.10 -9.46 -17.51
CA CYS A 114 -7.82 -9.07 -16.92
C CYS A 114 -7.39 -7.70 -17.44
N VAL A 115 -7.34 -6.70 -16.56
CA VAL A 115 -6.93 -5.34 -16.91
C VAL A 115 -5.67 -4.97 -16.15
N VAL A 116 -4.69 -4.42 -16.84
CA VAL A 116 -3.43 -3.93 -16.24
C VAL A 116 -3.27 -2.44 -16.53
N VAL A 117 -3.02 -1.67 -15.49
CA VAL A 117 -2.60 -0.26 -15.56
C VAL A 117 -1.13 -0.20 -15.17
N ASP A 118 -0.25 0.07 -16.10
CA ASP A 118 1.19 0.03 -15.87
C ASP A 118 1.92 1.03 -16.78
N VAL A 119 3.14 1.39 -16.41
CA VAL A 119 4.05 2.25 -17.18
C VAL A 119 4.85 1.49 -18.23
N GLN A 120 4.80 0.16 -18.21
CA GLN A 120 5.53 -0.71 -19.15
C GLN A 120 4.76 -2.00 -19.41
N MET A 121 5.10 -2.68 -20.50
CA MET A 121 4.61 -4.02 -20.82
C MET A 121 5.32 -5.06 -19.96
N SER A 122 4.84 -5.20 -18.70
CA SER A 122 5.30 -6.23 -17.76
C SER A 122 4.79 -7.62 -18.17
N GLU A 123 5.33 -8.69 -17.55
CA GLU A 123 4.89 -10.06 -17.79
C GLU A 123 3.39 -10.23 -17.49
N THR A 124 2.87 -9.56 -16.47
CA THR A 124 1.43 -9.55 -16.18
C THR A 124 0.66 -8.79 -17.27
N ALA A 125 1.19 -7.64 -17.73
CA ALA A 125 0.57 -6.86 -18.79
C ALA A 125 0.51 -7.63 -20.12
N MET A 126 1.48 -8.49 -20.42
CA MET A 126 1.45 -9.35 -21.59
C MET A 126 0.38 -10.45 -21.55
N LEU A 127 -0.18 -10.73 -20.37
CA LEU A 127 -1.26 -11.71 -20.16
C LEU A 127 -2.64 -11.05 -20.05
N ALA A 128 -2.71 -9.72 -20.07
CA ALA A 128 -3.94 -8.98 -19.88
C ALA A 128 -4.78 -8.88 -21.17
N ASP A 129 -6.10 -8.79 -21.01
CA ASP A 129 -7.02 -8.46 -22.10
C ASP A 129 -6.90 -6.99 -22.50
N TYR A 130 -6.68 -6.11 -21.50
CA TYR A 130 -6.51 -4.68 -21.71
C TYR A 130 -5.34 -4.15 -20.90
N VAL A 131 -4.52 -3.32 -21.55
CA VAL A 131 -3.44 -2.58 -20.91
C VAL A 131 -3.74 -1.09 -21.05
N LEU A 132 -3.88 -0.41 -19.94
CA LEU A 132 -4.10 1.04 -19.86
C LEU A 132 -2.78 1.71 -19.51
N PRO A 133 -2.20 2.52 -20.40
CA PRO A 133 -0.88 3.10 -20.18
C PRO A 133 -0.94 4.24 -19.15
N ASP A 134 -0.28 4.04 -18.02
CA ASP A 134 -0.12 5.06 -16.97
C ASP A 134 1.02 6.04 -17.32
N THR A 135 0.99 7.24 -16.78
CA THR A 135 2.13 8.16 -16.77
C THR A 135 3.18 7.70 -15.77
N SER A 136 4.44 8.04 -16.02
CA SER A 136 5.46 7.82 -15.01
C SER A 136 5.24 8.74 -13.80
N TYR A 137 5.76 8.37 -12.63
CA TYR A 137 5.65 9.17 -11.41
C TYR A 137 6.35 10.55 -11.52
N LEU A 138 7.20 10.76 -12.53
CA LEU A 138 7.83 12.05 -12.81
C LEU A 138 6.91 13.00 -13.59
N GLU A 139 5.88 12.47 -14.22
CA GLU A 139 4.96 13.20 -15.11
C GLU A 139 3.64 13.59 -14.42
N ARG A 140 3.50 13.30 -13.12
CA ARG A 140 2.29 13.60 -12.32
C ARG A 140 2.63 13.99 -10.90
N LEU A 141 1.68 14.62 -10.22
CA LEU A 141 1.69 14.76 -8.77
C LEU A 141 1.30 13.42 -8.13
N GLU A 142 2.06 12.98 -7.16
CA GLU A 142 1.71 11.85 -6.28
C GLU A 142 1.14 12.35 -4.95
N LEU A 143 0.34 11.53 -4.28
CA LEU A 143 -0.13 11.88 -2.94
C LEU A 143 1.04 12.03 -1.95
N PRO A 144 0.91 12.89 -0.94
CA PRO A 144 1.95 13.08 0.07
C PRO A 144 2.28 11.78 0.79
N GLU A 145 3.56 11.48 0.94
CA GLU A 145 4.03 10.32 1.67
C GLU A 145 4.36 10.68 3.11
N PHE A 146 3.68 10.03 4.06
CA PHE A 146 3.86 10.21 5.49
C PHE A 146 4.87 9.19 5.99
N ILE A 147 6.08 9.66 6.30
CA ILE A 147 7.25 8.81 6.56
C ILE A 147 7.56 8.78 8.04
N GLY A 148 7.56 7.56 8.62
CA GLY A 148 8.07 7.33 9.97
C GLY A 148 9.60 7.33 10.01
N GLY A 149 10.17 7.76 11.14
CA GLY A 149 11.62 7.80 11.31
C GLY A 149 12.02 8.39 12.64
N LYS A 150 13.33 8.62 12.84
CA LYS A 150 13.80 9.28 14.05
C LYS A 150 13.23 10.70 14.18
N VAL A 151 13.16 11.41 13.09
CA VAL A 151 12.36 12.62 12.93
C VAL A 151 11.39 12.32 11.81
N PRO A 152 10.10 12.10 12.10
CA PRO A 152 9.14 11.82 11.05
C PRO A 152 8.94 13.02 10.13
N CYS A 153 8.59 12.76 8.89
CA CYS A 153 8.38 13.81 7.91
C CYS A 153 7.24 13.46 6.95
N VAL A 154 6.78 14.46 6.23
CA VAL A 154 5.95 14.31 5.03
C VAL A 154 6.77 14.73 3.84
N ALA A 155 6.74 13.94 2.78
CA ALA A 155 7.42 14.22 1.53
C ALA A 155 6.41 14.28 0.37
N LEU A 156 6.68 15.12 -0.60
CA LEU A 156 5.90 15.25 -1.82
C LEU A 156 6.75 14.82 -3.03
N ARG A 157 6.16 14.03 -3.90
CA ARG A 157 6.65 13.84 -5.26
C ARG A 157 5.80 14.68 -6.19
N ASP A 158 6.30 15.85 -6.53
CA ASP A 158 5.64 16.74 -7.48
C ASP A 158 5.98 16.34 -8.92
N GLN A 159 5.16 16.78 -9.86
CA GLN A 159 5.45 16.65 -11.28
C GLN A 159 6.71 17.44 -11.63
N VAL A 160 7.68 16.78 -12.25
CA VAL A 160 8.95 17.40 -12.68
C VAL A 160 9.18 17.35 -14.19
N LEU A 161 8.40 16.57 -14.91
CA LEU A 161 8.41 16.45 -16.37
C LEU A 161 7.01 16.70 -16.93
N GLU A 162 6.97 17.35 -18.07
CA GLU A 162 5.74 17.34 -18.89
C GLU A 162 5.49 15.93 -19.42
N LYS A 163 4.21 15.64 -19.70
CA LYS A 163 3.82 14.35 -20.24
C LYS A 163 4.53 14.04 -21.56
N ILE A 164 5.29 12.96 -21.58
CA ILE A 164 6.12 12.59 -22.74
C ILE A 164 5.30 11.84 -23.80
N HIS A 165 4.44 10.92 -23.36
CA HIS A 165 3.63 10.10 -24.27
C HIS A 165 2.17 10.57 -24.28
N PRO A 166 1.62 10.98 -25.43
CA PRO A 166 0.28 11.58 -25.50
C PRO A 166 -0.84 10.60 -25.18
N ASN A 167 -0.61 9.30 -25.31
CA ASN A 167 -1.57 8.23 -25.05
C ASN A 167 -1.55 7.67 -23.63
N THR A 168 -0.69 8.20 -22.74
CA THR A 168 -0.71 7.85 -21.33
C THR A 168 -1.68 8.75 -20.56
N LYS A 169 -2.19 8.28 -19.43
CA LYS A 169 -2.99 9.07 -18.48
C LYS A 169 -2.56 8.73 -17.06
N PRO A 170 -2.59 9.71 -16.12
CA PRO A 170 -2.45 9.40 -14.70
C PRO A 170 -3.54 8.42 -14.24
N VAL A 171 -3.18 7.55 -13.32
CA VAL A 171 -4.08 6.47 -12.84
C VAL A 171 -5.38 6.99 -12.24
N ASP A 172 -5.35 8.14 -11.59
CA ASP A 172 -6.54 8.80 -11.02
C ASP A 172 -7.53 9.23 -12.13
N GLU A 173 -7.04 9.78 -13.24
CA GLU A 173 -7.87 10.09 -14.42
C GLU A 173 -8.43 8.81 -15.06
N ILE A 174 -7.61 7.75 -15.17
CA ILE A 174 -8.06 6.43 -15.68
C ILE A 174 -9.22 5.91 -14.86
N PHE A 175 -9.09 5.90 -13.53
CA PHE A 175 -10.15 5.39 -12.65
C PHE A 175 -11.38 6.30 -12.62
N ALA A 176 -11.21 7.61 -12.69
CA ALA A 176 -12.34 8.55 -12.77
C ALA A 176 -13.16 8.33 -14.06
N GLU A 177 -12.50 8.18 -15.21
CA GLU A 177 -13.18 7.90 -16.48
C GLU A 177 -13.87 6.52 -16.48
N LEU A 178 -13.23 5.50 -15.91
CA LEU A 178 -13.85 4.17 -15.75
C LEU A 178 -15.05 4.22 -14.82
N ALA A 179 -14.96 4.95 -13.71
CA ALA A 179 -16.07 5.13 -12.77
C ALA A 179 -17.26 5.84 -13.44
N GLU A 180 -17.01 6.87 -14.26
CA GLU A 180 -18.05 7.56 -15.03
C GLU A 180 -18.72 6.60 -16.01
N ALA A 181 -17.93 5.81 -16.75
CA ALA A 181 -18.44 4.80 -17.69
C ALA A 181 -19.27 3.70 -16.98
N CYS A 182 -18.95 3.38 -15.73
CA CYS A 182 -19.68 2.43 -14.88
C CYS A 182 -20.89 3.06 -14.15
N GLY A 183 -21.13 4.36 -14.29
CA GLY A 183 -22.24 5.08 -13.65
C GLY A 183 -22.04 5.40 -12.16
N VAL A 184 -20.78 5.31 -11.67
CA VAL A 184 -20.39 5.63 -10.28
C VAL A 184 -19.41 6.81 -10.19
N GLY A 185 -19.29 7.62 -11.27
CA GLY A 185 -18.39 8.78 -11.32
C GLY A 185 -18.64 9.83 -10.24
N GLY A 186 -19.82 9.81 -9.60
CA GLY A 186 -20.14 10.69 -8.49
C GLY A 186 -19.15 10.59 -7.30
N ASP A 187 -18.53 9.43 -7.11
CA ASP A 187 -17.60 9.15 -6.03
C ASP A 187 -16.16 9.62 -6.33
N PHE A 188 -15.90 10.09 -7.58
CA PHE A 188 -14.58 10.50 -8.06
C PHE A 188 -14.53 12.00 -8.44
N ARG A 189 -15.33 12.85 -7.79
CA ARG A 189 -15.44 14.29 -8.10
C ARG A 189 -14.40 15.12 -7.35
N PHE A 190 -13.14 14.72 -7.38
CA PHE A 190 -12.03 15.46 -6.80
C PHE A 190 -10.75 15.21 -7.61
N SER A 191 -9.81 16.13 -7.51
CA SER A 191 -8.47 15.97 -8.08
C SER A 191 -7.49 15.44 -7.04
N VAL A 192 -6.35 14.93 -7.52
CA VAL A 192 -5.22 14.51 -6.63
C VAL A 192 -4.72 15.71 -5.81
N ASP A 193 -4.66 16.92 -6.40
CA ASP A 193 -4.28 18.14 -5.70
C ASP A 193 -5.22 18.45 -4.53
N GLU A 194 -6.55 18.35 -4.73
CA GLU A 194 -7.53 18.58 -3.65
C GLU A 194 -7.39 17.54 -2.53
N LEU A 195 -7.20 16.26 -2.87
CA LEU A 195 -7.02 15.20 -1.90
C LEU A 195 -5.68 15.35 -1.16
N ALA A 196 -4.60 15.67 -1.86
CA ALA A 196 -3.29 15.92 -1.28
C ALA A 196 -3.32 17.08 -0.28
N ASP A 197 -3.94 18.20 -0.67
CA ASP A 197 -4.06 19.36 0.22
C ASP A 197 -4.93 19.04 1.45
N ALA A 198 -6.05 18.35 1.26
CA ALA A 198 -6.90 17.91 2.38
C ALA A 198 -6.16 16.99 3.36
N GLN A 199 -5.32 16.06 2.88
CA GLN A 199 -4.48 15.23 3.73
C GLN A 199 -3.45 16.06 4.51
N LEU A 200 -2.79 16.99 3.84
CA LEU A 200 -1.78 17.87 4.44
C LEU A 200 -2.35 18.79 5.50
N GLN A 201 -3.54 19.33 5.27
CA GLN A 201 -4.23 20.19 6.27
C GLN A 201 -4.49 19.45 7.59
N THR A 202 -4.66 18.13 7.58
CA THR A 202 -4.83 17.35 8.81
C THR A 202 -3.61 17.37 9.73
N VAL A 203 -2.44 17.71 9.20
CA VAL A 203 -1.17 17.81 9.93
C VAL A 203 -0.63 19.25 9.97
N GLY A 204 -1.46 20.23 9.62
CA GLY A 204 -1.11 21.65 9.67
C GLY A 204 -0.22 22.14 8.53
N LEU A 205 -0.19 21.42 7.40
CA LEU A 205 0.54 21.78 6.19
C LEU A 205 -0.42 22.13 5.05
N SER A 206 0.12 22.70 3.98
CA SER A 206 -0.59 22.89 2.71
C SER A 206 0.22 22.34 1.54
N LEU A 207 -0.48 22.02 0.45
CA LEU A 207 0.17 21.53 -0.76
C LEU A 207 1.14 22.56 -1.34
N ASP A 208 0.77 23.84 -1.34
CA ASP A 208 1.64 24.94 -1.83
C ASP A 208 2.94 25.03 -1.04
N THR A 209 2.87 24.89 0.28
CA THR A 209 4.06 24.88 1.13
C THR A 209 4.95 23.69 0.79
N LEU A 210 4.37 22.53 0.60
CA LEU A 210 5.13 21.32 0.34
C LEU A 210 5.70 21.30 -1.08
N LYS A 211 5.02 21.86 -2.07
CA LYS A 211 5.56 22.09 -3.43
C LYS A 211 6.83 22.96 -3.42
N GLN A 212 6.92 23.92 -2.49
CA GLN A 212 8.11 24.78 -2.36
C GLN A 212 9.27 24.11 -1.63
N THR A 213 8.99 23.28 -0.62
CA THR A 213 10.00 22.71 0.28
C THR A 213 10.35 21.25 -0.05
N GLY A 214 9.48 20.52 -0.77
CA GLY A 214 9.59 19.09 -1.06
C GLY A 214 9.33 18.19 0.15
N THR A 215 9.71 18.63 1.35
CA THR A 215 9.58 17.87 2.61
C THR A 215 9.27 18.80 3.79
N ALA A 216 8.52 18.28 4.76
CA ALA A 216 8.28 18.92 6.05
C ALA A 216 8.57 17.92 7.18
N HIS A 217 9.44 18.30 8.11
CA HIS A 217 9.85 17.49 9.25
C HIS A 217 9.07 17.89 10.51
N PHE A 218 8.88 16.94 11.43
CA PHE A 218 8.21 17.12 12.72
C PHE A 218 9.20 16.92 13.88
N PRO A 219 10.09 17.90 14.16
CA PRO A 219 11.12 17.76 15.19
C PRO A 219 10.54 17.61 16.60
N GLU A 220 9.32 18.11 16.85
CA GLU A 220 8.62 17.91 18.13
C GLU A 220 8.25 16.44 18.40
N LYS A 221 8.30 15.59 17.38
CA LYS A 221 8.11 14.12 17.46
C LYS A 221 9.43 13.37 17.37
N GLU A 222 10.58 14.02 17.61
CA GLU A 222 11.87 13.35 17.50
C GLU A 222 11.95 12.16 18.45
N PHE A 223 12.48 11.05 17.93
CA PHE A 223 12.67 9.81 18.68
C PHE A 223 13.68 9.96 19.81
N ALA A 224 13.28 9.62 21.03
CA ALA A 224 14.16 9.59 22.19
C ALA A 224 14.69 8.18 22.47
N TYR A 225 16.01 8.01 22.42
CA TYR A 225 16.65 6.76 22.80
C TYR A 225 16.43 6.41 24.27
N GLY A 226 16.43 5.11 24.59
CA GLY A 226 16.28 4.62 25.96
C GLY A 226 14.83 4.61 26.47
N THR A 227 13.86 5.02 25.67
CA THR A 227 12.43 4.92 26.02
C THR A 227 12.01 3.45 26.04
N ALA A 228 11.22 3.06 27.05
CA ALA A 228 10.66 1.72 27.10
C ALA A 228 9.74 1.48 25.90
N PRO A 229 9.92 0.38 25.13
CA PRO A 229 9.03 0.08 24.03
C PRO A 229 7.65 -0.31 24.55
N LYS A 230 6.59 0.10 23.84
CA LYS A 230 5.22 -0.37 24.08
C LYS A 230 4.86 -1.43 23.06
N PHE A 231 4.50 -2.61 23.52
CA PHE A 231 4.09 -3.71 22.66
C PHE A 231 2.55 -3.77 22.60
N LYS A 232 2.00 -4.03 21.42
CA LYS A 232 0.54 -4.20 21.21
C LYS A 232 0.11 -5.62 21.57
N THR A 233 0.44 -6.06 22.77
CA THR A 233 0.06 -7.35 23.35
C THR A 233 -0.85 -7.12 24.56
N PRO A 234 -1.67 -8.09 25.00
CA PRO A 234 -2.54 -7.92 26.16
C PRO A 234 -1.81 -7.51 27.45
N THR A 235 -0.53 -7.87 27.59
CA THR A 235 0.30 -7.55 28.75
C THR A 235 1.21 -6.33 28.54
N GLU A 236 1.16 -5.71 27.35
CA GLU A 236 2.09 -4.65 26.89
C GLU A 236 3.58 -5.09 26.94
N LYS A 237 3.84 -6.38 27.06
CA LYS A 237 5.19 -6.98 27.08
C LYS A 237 5.39 -7.92 25.91
N VAL A 238 6.65 -8.22 25.59
CA VAL A 238 6.97 -9.25 24.59
C VAL A 238 6.48 -10.62 25.09
N GLN A 239 5.74 -11.31 24.23
CA GLN A 239 5.27 -12.67 24.51
C GLN A 239 6.31 -13.68 24.01
N PHE A 240 6.82 -14.52 24.92
CA PHE A 240 7.81 -15.55 24.61
C PHE A 240 7.16 -16.82 24.03
N THR A 241 5.88 -17.02 24.28
CA THR A 241 5.07 -18.11 23.74
C THR A 241 3.92 -17.56 22.93
N SER A 242 3.48 -18.29 21.91
CA SER A 242 2.25 -18.01 21.16
C SER A 242 1.32 -19.19 21.35
N GLU A 243 0.06 -18.93 21.64
CA GLU A 243 -1.03 -19.92 21.72
C GLU A 243 -1.73 -20.08 20.35
N ALA A 244 -1.05 -19.77 19.25
CA ALA A 244 -1.60 -19.86 17.90
C ALA A 244 -1.37 -21.24 17.29
#